data_58ed1241fc6566cf76223f44cc71f4fe
#
_entry.id   58ed1241fc6566cf76223f44cc71f4fe
#
_cell.length_a   1.000
_cell.length_b   1.000
_cell.length_c   1.000
_cell.angle_alpha   90.00
_cell.angle_beta   90.00
_cell.angle_gamma   90.00
#
_symmetry.space_group_name_H-M   'P 1'
#
loop_
_entity.id
_entity.type
_entity.pdbx_description
1 polymer ?
#
loop_
_entity_poly.entity_id
_entity_poly.type
_entity_poly.pdbx_seq_one_letter_code
_entity_poly.pdbx_strand_id
1 'polypeptide(L)'
;MNTTIPKLPLIIKPFLLSLLLSLTVLILIALQTPHHRKTTAQQPDSITSESGGGLRIRPGYSSYDEYIQRQLNKTLNPKLRKIWTTRDWERKVRVFAKFFESLKRRNLLFNDSKALSIGARVGQEVSALKSIGVNDSIGIDLVPYPPLVVKGDFHAQPFMNDTFDFEFSNVFDHALYPWKFVGEIERTLKPGGVCVIHVALSRRADKYSANDLYSVGPLVELFKDSKVVEVRKVDGFGLDTEVVLRKNKGRNI
;
A
#
# COMPACT_ATOMS: atom_id res chain seq x y z
N MET A 1 46.22 56.49 -18.86
CA MET A 1 44.76 56.46 -18.51
C MET A 1 44.53 55.44 -17.44
N ASN A 2 44.45 55.90 -16.15
CA ASN A 2 44.17 55.00 -15.03
C ASN A 2 42.66 54.89 -14.85
N THR A 3 42.08 53.75 -15.18
CA THR A 3 40.69 53.47 -14.93
C THR A 3 40.52 52.96 -13.49
N THR A 4 40.10 53.86 -12.60
CA THR A 4 39.72 53.53 -11.21
C THR A 4 38.38 52.81 -11.21
N ILE A 5 38.38 51.52 -10.80
CA ILE A 5 37.17 50.73 -10.60
C ILE A 5 36.42 51.33 -9.37
N PRO A 6 35.14 51.67 -9.47
CA PRO A 6 34.38 52.24 -8.38
C PRO A 6 34.23 51.19 -7.24
N LYS A 7 34.65 51.57 -5.99
CA LYS A 7 34.48 50.74 -4.80
C LYS A 7 33.00 50.69 -4.45
N LEU A 8 32.41 49.50 -4.46
CA LEU A 8 31.03 49.25 -4.02
C LEU A 8 30.82 49.68 -2.55
N PRO A 9 29.73 50.37 -2.22
CA PRO A 9 29.46 50.82 -0.86
C PRO A 9 29.43 49.66 0.14
N LEU A 10 29.92 49.87 1.35
CA LEU A 10 30.11 48.85 2.40
C LEU A 10 28.84 48.12 2.79
N ILE A 11 27.67 48.73 2.59
CA ILE A 11 26.32 48.19 2.90
C ILE A 11 25.84 47.17 1.86
N ILE A 12 26.33 47.22 0.60
CA ILE A 12 25.90 46.34 -0.49
C ILE A 12 26.59 44.96 -0.39
N LYS A 13 27.77 44.88 0.21
CA LYS A 13 28.54 43.61 0.33
C LYS A 13 27.82 42.51 1.11
N PRO A 14 27.26 42.78 2.32
CA PRO A 14 26.52 41.71 3.04
C PRO A 14 25.22 41.30 2.34
N PHE A 15 24.58 42.23 1.61
CA PHE A 15 23.35 41.91 0.86
C PHE A 15 23.65 41.00 -0.35
N LEU A 16 24.71 41.23 -1.07
CA LEU A 16 25.17 40.39 -2.17
C LEU A 16 25.63 39.02 -1.66
N LEU A 17 26.29 38.95 -0.50
CA LEU A 17 26.71 37.68 0.09
C LEU A 17 25.51 36.85 0.55
N SER A 18 24.50 37.48 1.13
CA SER A 18 23.25 36.82 1.52
C SER A 18 22.47 36.31 0.31
N LEU A 19 22.41 37.07 -0.77
CA LEU A 19 21.74 36.67 -2.00
C LEU A 19 22.46 35.50 -2.69
N LEU A 20 23.79 35.50 -2.71
CA LEU A 20 24.60 34.38 -3.21
C LEU A 20 24.40 33.12 -2.36
N LEU A 21 24.35 33.24 -1.03
CA LEU A 21 24.14 32.12 -0.13
C LEU A 21 22.75 31.50 -0.31
N SER A 22 21.71 32.33 -0.46
CA SER A 22 20.35 31.84 -0.71
C SER A 22 20.22 31.16 -2.08
N LEU A 23 20.91 31.68 -3.11
CA LEU A 23 20.93 31.09 -4.44
C LEU A 23 21.64 29.72 -4.45
N THR A 24 22.77 29.60 -3.72
CA THR A 24 23.48 28.32 -3.62
C THR A 24 22.65 27.27 -2.85
N VAL A 25 21.93 27.67 -1.80
CA VAL A 25 21.01 26.76 -1.07
C VAL A 25 19.88 26.30 -1.98
N LEU A 26 19.28 27.18 -2.78
CA LEU A 26 18.24 26.83 -3.75
C LEU A 26 18.76 25.88 -4.84
N ILE A 27 19.97 26.09 -5.34
CA ILE A 27 20.60 25.20 -6.31
C ILE A 27 20.88 23.83 -5.69
N LEU A 28 21.35 23.76 -4.44
CA LEU A 28 21.60 22.49 -3.75
C LEU A 28 20.29 21.73 -3.49
N ILE A 29 19.21 22.43 -3.13
CA ILE A 29 17.88 21.82 -2.99
C ILE A 29 17.38 21.31 -4.34
N ALA A 30 17.55 22.06 -5.42
CA ALA A 30 17.16 21.65 -6.77
C ALA A 30 17.97 20.45 -7.29
N LEU A 31 19.23 20.32 -6.88
CA LEU A 31 20.07 19.16 -7.22
C LEU A 31 19.79 17.92 -6.36
N GLN A 32 19.20 18.11 -5.17
CA GLN A 32 18.80 17.00 -4.27
C GLN A 32 17.38 16.50 -4.55
N THR A 33 16.55 17.26 -5.29
CA THR A 33 15.29 16.73 -5.79
C THR A 33 15.60 15.65 -6.83
N PRO A 34 15.24 14.36 -6.61
CA PRO A 34 15.41 13.35 -7.64
C PRO A 34 14.65 13.83 -8.87
N HIS A 35 15.35 14.01 -9.97
CA HIS A 35 14.74 14.22 -11.27
C HIS A 35 13.76 13.06 -11.48
N HIS A 36 12.48 13.30 -11.27
CA HIS A 36 11.43 12.45 -11.78
C HIS A 36 11.58 12.47 -13.32
N ARG A 37 12.45 11.58 -13.79
CA ARG A 37 12.52 11.22 -15.19
C ARG A 37 11.09 10.80 -15.53
N LYS A 38 10.40 11.66 -16.30
CA LYS A 38 9.19 11.26 -17.01
C LYS A 38 9.62 10.14 -17.94
N THR A 39 9.68 8.95 -17.42
CA THR A 39 9.62 7.75 -18.23
C THR A 39 8.23 7.82 -18.82
N THR A 40 8.17 8.12 -20.08
CA THR A 40 7.00 7.90 -20.92
C THR A 40 6.72 6.42 -20.75
N ALA A 41 5.89 6.07 -19.77
CA ALA A 41 5.35 4.75 -19.65
C ALA A 41 4.55 4.56 -20.93
N GLN A 42 5.11 3.81 -21.87
CA GLN A 42 4.31 3.16 -22.89
C GLN A 42 3.16 2.49 -22.16
N GLN A 43 2.00 3.05 -22.38
CA GLN A 43 0.73 2.43 -22.01
C GLN A 43 0.75 1.07 -22.72
N PRO A 44 0.71 -0.04 -22.00
CA PRO A 44 0.51 -1.32 -22.65
C PRO A 44 -0.88 -1.25 -23.30
N ASP A 45 -0.89 -1.45 -24.58
CA ASP A 45 -2.08 -1.52 -25.41
C ASP A 45 -3.19 -2.30 -24.72
N SER A 46 -4.40 -1.78 -24.90
CA SER A 46 -5.72 -2.36 -24.60
C SER A 46 -5.64 -3.82 -24.13
N ILE A 47 -5.61 -4.03 -22.81
CA ILE A 47 -5.80 -5.36 -22.23
C ILE A 47 -7.29 -5.70 -22.32
N THR A 48 -7.74 -6.08 -23.50
CA THR A 48 -8.82 -7.02 -23.64
C THR A 48 -8.24 -8.38 -23.28
N SER A 49 -7.99 -8.64 -22.01
CA SER A 49 -7.65 -9.98 -21.56
C SER A 49 -8.94 -10.78 -21.46
N GLU A 50 -9.30 -11.46 -22.53
CA GLU A 50 -9.92 -12.77 -22.45
C GLU A 50 -8.87 -13.74 -21.84
N SER A 51 -8.50 -13.53 -20.58
CA SER A 51 -7.84 -14.55 -19.79
C SER A 51 -8.94 -15.36 -19.11
N GLY A 52 -8.95 -16.66 -19.34
CA GLY A 52 -9.97 -17.59 -18.90
C GLY A 52 -10.52 -17.32 -17.50
N GLY A 53 -11.71 -16.80 -17.45
CA GLY A 53 -12.74 -16.99 -16.43
C GLY A 53 -12.54 -16.52 -15.00
N GLY A 54 -11.43 -15.88 -14.53
CA GLY A 54 -11.21 -15.75 -13.11
C GLY A 54 -10.93 -14.38 -12.50
N LEU A 55 -10.38 -13.40 -13.23
CA LEU A 55 -10.13 -12.04 -12.78
C LEU A 55 -10.50 -11.04 -13.87
N ARG A 56 -11.34 -10.07 -13.55
CA ARG A 56 -11.77 -9.03 -14.48
C ARG A 56 -11.49 -7.65 -13.91
N ILE A 57 -10.75 -6.82 -14.64
CA ILE A 57 -10.62 -5.41 -14.32
C ILE A 57 -11.92 -4.69 -14.76
N ARG A 58 -12.48 -3.88 -13.84
CA ARG A 58 -13.70 -3.14 -14.13
C ARG A 58 -13.40 -1.94 -15.03
N PRO A 59 -14.20 -1.72 -16.09
CA PRO A 59 -14.10 -0.52 -16.90
C PRO A 59 -14.54 0.71 -16.09
N GLY A 60 -14.20 1.90 -16.59
CA GLY A 60 -14.73 3.17 -16.09
C GLY A 60 -13.73 4.06 -15.40
N TYR A 61 -12.43 3.79 -15.58
CA TYR A 61 -11.37 4.72 -15.22
C TYR A 61 -10.63 5.15 -16.50
N SER A 62 -10.58 6.47 -16.76
CA SER A 62 -9.84 7.03 -17.90
C SER A 62 -8.36 7.22 -17.57
N SER A 63 -8.02 7.26 -16.28
CA SER A 63 -6.66 7.43 -15.79
C SER A 63 -6.48 6.86 -14.38
N TYR A 64 -5.21 6.69 -13.98
CA TYR A 64 -4.89 6.32 -12.61
C TYR A 64 -5.30 7.39 -11.61
N ASP A 65 -5.18 8.67 -11.96
CA ASP A 65 -5.58 9.78 -11.10
C ASP A 65 -7.10 9.77 -10.83
N GLU A 66 -7.91 9.48 -11.85
CA GLU A 66 -9.36 9.31 -11.66
C GLU A 66 -9.68 8.16 -10.70
N TYR A 67 -9.00 7.04 -10.84
CA TYR A 67 -9.12 5.92 -9.89
C TYR A 67 -8.77 6.37 -8.46
N ILE A 68 -7.63 7.04 -8.26
CA ILE A 68 -7.21 7.54 -6.95
C ILE A 68 -8.24 8.50 -6.38
N GLN A 69 -8.75 9.46 -7.16
CA GLN A 69 -9.80 10.39 -6.70
C GLN A 69 -11.07 9.65 -6.25
N ARG A 70 -11.47 8.61 -6.98
CA ARG A 70 -12.62 7.81 -6.59
C ARG A 70 -12.41 7.05 -5.27
N GLN A 71 -11.22 6.48 -5.03
CA GLN A 71 -10.88 5.85 -3.77
C GLN A 71 -10.81 6.87 -2.62
N LEU A 72 -10.23 8.05 -2.86
CA LEU A 72 -10.19 9.15 -1.89
C LEU A 72 -11.58 9.63 -1.50
N ASN A 73 -12.53 9.76 -2.44
CA ASN A 73 -13.92 10.14 -2.18
C ASN A 73 -14.62 9.17 -1.21
N LYS A 74 -14.26 7.87 -1.24
CA LYS A 74 -14.72 6.89 -0.24
C LYS A 74 -14.06 7.14 1.11
N THR A 75 -12.75 7.19 1.13
CA THR A 75 -11.97 7.18 2.38
C THR A 75 -12.05 8.51 3.13
N LEU A 76 -12.19 9.64 2.42
CA LEU A 76 -12.36 10.97 3.01
C LEU A 76 -13.81 11.26 3.45
N ASN A 77 -14.78 10.44 3.09
CA ASN A 77 -16.19 10.68 3.43
C ASN A 77 -16.37 10.74 4.96
N PRO A 78 -16.78 11.91 5.53
CA PRO A 78 -16.82 12.09 6.97
C PRO A 78 -17.87 11.22 7.65
N LYS A 79 -18.99 10.90 6.97
CA LYS A 79 -20.01 10.00 7.50
C LYS A 79 -19.47 8.57 7.61
N LEU A 80 -18.76 8.09 6.59
CA LEU A 80 -18.14 6.76 6.63
C LEU A 80 -17.03 6.69 7.68
N ARG A 81 -16.15 7.70 7.75
CA ARG A 81 -15.08 7.75 8.76
C ARG A 81 -15.65 7.72 10.17
N LYS A 82 -16.72 8.49 10.44
CA LYS A 82 -17.40 8.46 11.74
C LYS A 82 -17.91 7.05 12.08
N ILE A 83 -18.55 6.37 11.11
CA ILE A 83 -19.04 4.99 11.30
C ILE A 83 -17.88 4.05 11.63
N TRP A 84 -16.77 4.12 10.89
CA TRP A 84 -15.62 3.24 11.07
C TRP A 84 -14.88 3.46 12.40
N THR A 85 -14.82 4.70 12.88
CA THR A 85 -14.13 5.05 14.15
C THR A 85 -15.03 4.95 15.38
N THR A 86 -16.32 4.68 15.22
CA THR A 86 -17.27 4.54 16.34
C THR A 86 -18.00 3.20 16.30
N ARG A 87 -19.16 3.15 15.62
CA ARG A 87 -20.07 1.99 15.60
C ARG A 87 -19.38 0.68 15.17
N ASP A 88 -18.51 0.74 14.16
CA ASP A 88 -17.89 -0.44 13.57
C ASP A 88 -16.55 -0.81 14.23
N TRP A 89 -15.96 0.09 15.04
CA TRP A 89 -14.60 -0.07 15.56
C TRP A 89 -14.42 -1.35 16.36
N GLU A 90 -15.10 -1.45 17.50
CA GLU A 90 -14.97 -2.58 18.41
C GLU A 90 -15.30 -3.91 17.76
N ARG A 91 -16.38 -3.94 16.97
CA ARG A 91 -16.78 -5.15 16.27
C ARG A 91 -15.71 -5.63 15.29
N LYS A 92 -15.13 -4.72 14.51
CA LYS A 92 -14.12 -5.07 13.52
C LYS A 92 -12.81 -5.47 14.17
N VAL A 93 -12.35 -4.74 15.17
CA VAL A 93 -11.14 -5.13 15.93
C VAL A 93 -11.29 -6.55 16.49
N ARG A 94 -12.42 -6.89 17.12
CA ARG A 94 -12.65 -8.24 17.63
C ARG A 94 -12.68 -9.31 16.54
N VAL A 95 -13.28 -9.05 15.39
CA VAL A 95 -13.32 -10.01 14.28
C VAL A 95 -11.92 -10.22 13.68
N PHE A 96 -11.17 -9.16 13.43
CA PHE A 96 -9.79 -9.26 12.95
C PHE A 96 -8.87 -9.94 13.97
N ALA A 97 -9.02 -9.65 15.27
CA ALA A 97 -8.25 -10.33 16.31
C ALA A 97 -8.45 -11.85 16.25
N LYS A 98 -9.68 -12.33 16.07
CA LYS A 98 -9.96 -13.76 15.91
C LYS A 98 -9.29 -14.38 14.68
N PHE A 99 -9.27 -13.66 13.55
CA PHE A 99 -8.55 -14.10 12.35
C PHE A 99 -7.05 -14.22 12.64
N PHE A 100 -6.45 -13.18 13.19
CA PHE A 100 -5.01 -13.15 13.48
C PHE A 100 -4.61 -14.15 14.56
N GLU A 101 -5.41 -14.38 15.59
CA GLU A 101 -5.19 -15.46 16.56
C GLU A 101 -5.22 -16.84 15.89
N SER A 102 -6.11 -17.05 14.91
CA SER A 102 -6.12 -18.27 14.12
C SER A 102 -4.82 -18.45 13.33
N LEU A 103 -4.26 -17.36 12.75
CA LEU A 103 -2.96 -17.40 12.08
C LEU A 103 -1.82 -17.72 13.05
N LYS A 104 -1.84 -17.16 14.26
CA LYS A 104 -0.85 -17.51 15.31
C LYS A 104 -0.88 -18.99 15.66
N ARG A 105 -2.06 -19.56 15.89
CA ARG A 105 -2.21 -21.00 16.19
C ARG A 105 -1.71 -21.91 15.06
N ARG A 106 -1.65 -21.40 13.82
CA ARG A 106 -1.13 -22.11 12.64
C ARG A 106 0.34 -21.82 12.35
N ASN A 107 1.06 -21.09 13.22
CA ASN A 107 2.44 -20.68 13.06
C ASN A 107 2.67 -19.85 11.75
N LEU A 108 1.72 -19.00 11.42
CA LEU A 108 1.76 -18.10 10.25
C LEU A 108 1.98 -16.64 10.66
N LEU A 109 1.82 -16.32 11.94
CA LEU A 109 2.01 -15.00 12.54
C LEU A 109 2.60 -15.15 13.94
N PHE A 110 3.58 -14.32 14.31
CA PHE A 110 4.27 -14.38 15.61
C PHE A 110 4.22 -13.03 16.32
N ASN A 111 4.46 -12.99 17.63
CA ASN A 111 4.42 -11.74 18.40
C ASN A 111 5.52 -10.73 17.98
N ASP A 112 6.65 -11.23 17.57
CA ASP A 112 7.81 -10.48 17.09
C ASP A 112 7.75 -10.15 15.60
N SER A 113 6.69 -10.55 14.89
CA SER A 113 6.51 -10.21 13.48
C SER A 113 6.35 -8.71 13.31
N LYS A 114 7.10 -8.12 12.37
CA LYS A 114 6.82 -6.80 11.82
C LYS A 114 5.71 -6.93 10.79
N ALA A 115 4.55 -6.35 11.09
CA ALA A 115 3.32 -6.59 10.34
C ALA A 115 2.80 -5.34 9.62
N LEU A 116 2.34 -5.53 8.38
CA LEU A 116 1.68 -4.51 7.58
C LEU A 116 0.22 -4.89 7.32
N SER A 117 -0.70 -3.94 7.52
CA SER A 117 -2.07 -4.04 7.00
C SER A 117 -2.24 -3.11 5.80
N ILE A 118 -2.54 -3.68 4.64
CA ILE A 118 -2.64 -2.98 3.35
C ILE A 118 -4.08 -2.55 3.11
N GLY A 119 -4.31 -1.24 2.87
CA GLY A 119 -5.64 -0.66 2.73
C GLY A 119 -6.39 -0.55 4.07
N ALA A 120 -5.66 -0.20 5.13
CA ALA A 120 -6.10 -0.28 6.52
C ALA A 120 -7.12 0.78 6.95
N ARG A 121 -7.49 1.72 6.08
CA ARG A 121 -8.44 2.82 6.36
C ARG A 121 -8.12 3.60 7.63
N VAL A 122 -8.75 3.23 8.76
CA VAL A 122 -8.56 3.84 10.09
C VAL A 122 -7.80 2.93 11.04
N GLY A 123 -7.28 1.77 10.58
CA GLY A 123 -6.35 0.93 11.34
C GLY A 123 -6.99 -0.08 12.29
N GLN A 124 -8.22 -0.53 12.03
CA GLN A 124 -8.86 -1.56 12.86
C GLN A 124 -8.10 -2.88 12.84
N GLU A 125 -7.52 -3.26 11.71
CA GLU A 125 -6.65 -4.42 11.53
C GLU A 125 -5.36 -4.28 12.36
N VAL A 126 -4.75 -3.09 12.33
CA VAL A 126 -3.54 -2.79 13.11
C VAL A 126 -3.84 -2.82 14.61
N SER A 127 -4.98 -2.25 15.04
CA SER A 127 -5.42 -2.33 16.43
C SER A 127 -5.65 -3.78 16.87
N ALA A 128 -6.21 -4.62 16.00
CA ALA A 128 -6.41 -6.04 16.25
C ALA A 128 -5.07 -6.80 16.38
N LEU A 129 -4.10 -6.55 15.50
CA LEU A 129 -2.75 -7.12 15.59
C LEU A 129 -2.09 -6.79 16.94
N LYS A 130 -2.12 -5.50 17.31
CA LYS A 130 -1.56 -5.04 18.60
C LYS A 130 -2.26 -5.67 19.79
N SER A 131 -3.59 -5.83 19.75
CA SER A 131 -4.38 -6.41 20.86
C SER A 131 -4.05 -7.88 21.14
N ILE A 132 -3.49 -8.60 20.17
CA ILE A 132 -3.05 -10.00 20.30
C ILE A 132 -1.54 -10.15 20.48
N GLY A 133 -0.82 -9.04 20.72
CA GLY A 133 0.60 -9.04 21.03
C GLY A 133 1.55 -8.85 19.83
N VAL A 134 1.05 -8.60 18.62
CA VAL A 134 1.89 -8.23 17.46
C VAL A 134 2.07 -6.72 17.46
N ASN A 135 3.00 -6.23 18.29
CA ASN A 135 3.12 -4.81 18.61
C ASN A 135 3.78 -3.98 17.50
N ASP A 136 4.72 -4.56 16.72
CA ASP A 136 5.34 -3.91 15.56
C ASP A 136 4.43 -4.02 14.32
N SER A 137 3.27 -3.35 14.41
CA SER A 137 2.24 -3.37 13.39
C SER A 137 1.89 -1.97 12.93
N ILE A 138 1.77 -1.80 11.61
CA ILE A 138 1.37 -0.54 10.97
C ILE A 138 0.42 -0.81 9.80
N GLY A 139 -0.37 0.19 9.44
CA GLY A 139 -1.21 0.14 8.24
C GLY A 139 -0.77 1.15 7.20
N ILE A 140 -1.14 0.90 5.94
CA ILE A 140 -1.01 1.83 4.82
C ILE A 140 -2.38 2.11 4.21
N ASP A 141 -2.66 3.37 3.91
CA ASP A 141 -3.86 3.80 3.16
C ASP A 141 -3.60 5.15 2.47
N LEU A 142 -4.38 5.49 1.46
CA LEU A 142 -4.32 6.80 0.78
C LEU A 142 -4.54 7.96 1.77
N VAL A 143 -5.36 7.73 2.81
CA VAL A 143 -5.66 8.71 3.86
C VAL A 143 -5.10 8.19 5.19
N PRO A 144 -4.09 8.85 5.78
CA PRO A 144 -3.47 8.39 7.02
C PRO A 144 -4.44 8.47 8.20
N TYR A 145 -4.16 7.65 9.22
CA TYR A 145 -4.82 7.67 10.53
C TYR A 145 -3.79 7.36 11.63
N PRO A 146 -2.93 8.35 11.96
CA PRO A 146 -1.87 8.13 12.93
C PRO A 146 -2.43 7.87 14.34
N PRO A 147 -1.73 7.06 15.18
CA PRO A 147 -0.44 6.43 14.87
C PRO A 147 -0.55 5.10 14.12
N LEU A 148 -1.76 4.65 13.76
CA LEU A 148 -2.00 3.29 13.24
C LEU A 148 -1.75 3.16 11.75
N VAL A 149 -2.03 4.21 10.95
CA VAL A 149 -1.99 4.14 9.50
C VAL A 149 -1.18 5.30 8.93
N VAL A 150 -0.17 4.99 8.13
CA VAL A 150 0.60 5.96 7.36
C VAL A 150 -0.02 6.18 5.98
N LYS A 151 0.28 7.33 5.37
CA LYS A 151 -0.14 7.63 4.01
C LYS A 151 0.70 6.83 3.01
N GLY A 152 0.03 6.19 2.05
CA GLY A 152 0.68 5.55 0.93
C GLY A 152 -0.32 4.92 -0.02
N ASP A 153 0.15 4.64 -1.22
CA ASP A 153 -0.56 3.90 -2.24
C ASP A 153 -0.07 2.45 -2.24
N PHE A 154 -0.96 1.49 -2.17
CA PHE A 154 -0.59 0.08 -2.16
C PHE A 154 -0.06 -0.43 -3.51
N HIS A 155 -0.22 0.33 -4.60
CA HIS A 155 0.43 0.03 -5.88
C HIS A 155 1.88 0.55 -5.98
N ALA A 156 2.32 1.36 -4.99
CA ALA A 156 3.66 1.92 -4.88
C ALA A 156 3.93 2.21 -3.40
N GLN A 157 4.18 1.17 -2.61
CA GLN A 157 4.31 1.27 -1.16
C GLN A 157 5.56 2.04 -0.75
N PRO A 158 5.48 2.96 0.25
CA PRO A 158 6.62 3.78 0.69
C PRO A 158 7.56 3.02 1.64
N PHE A 159 7.68 1.72 1.51
CA PHE A 159 8.54 0.89 2.35
C PHE A 159 9.70 0.31 1.54
N MET A 160 10.77 -0.01 2.23
CA MET A 160 11.92 -0.68 1.63
C MET A 160 11.59 -2.15 1.30
N ASN A 161 12.42 -2.76 0.44
CA ASN A 161 12.33 -4.19 0.18
C ASN A 161 12.53 -4.97 1.49
N ASP A 162 11.95 -6.16 1.56
CA ASP A 162 12.17 -7.13 2.65
C ASP A 162 11.98 -6.51 4.05
N THR A 163 10.93 -5.69 4.21
CA THR A 163 10.67 -4.95 5.44
C THR A 163 9.81 -5.75 6.43
N PHE A 164 8.78 -6.48 5.94
CA PHE A 164 7.76 -7.08 6.78
C PHE A 164 7.89 -8.60 6.86
N ASP A 165 7.61 -9.14 8.03
CA ASP A 165 7.51 -10.59 8.27
C ASP A 165 6.11 -11.11 7.92
N PHE A 166 5.11 -10.22 8.02
CA PHE A 166 3.71 -10.53 7.79
C PHE A 166 2.99 -9.36 7.10
N GLU A 167 2.20 -9.66 6.08
CA GLU A 167 1.32 -8.69 5.42
C GLU A 167 -0.10 -9.22 5.30
N PHE A 168 -1.07 -8.35 5.56
CA PHE A 168 -2.49 -8.66 5.48
C PHE A 168 -3.22 -7.66 4.58
N SER A 169 -4.13 -8.16 3.76
CA SER A 169 -5.06 -7.32 3.01
C SER A 169 -6.45 -7.94 2.88
N ASN A 170 -7.45 -7.08 2.87
CA ASN A 170 -8.85 -7.40 2.58
C ASN A 170 -9.45 -6.46 1.53
N VAL A 171 -8.59 -5.86 0.70
CA VAL A 171 -8.97 -4.84 -0.29
C VAL A 171 -8.45 -5.15 -1.69
N PHE A 172 -8.16 -6.41 -1.99
CA PHE A 172 -7.67 -6.83 -3.32
C PHE A 172 -8.60 -6.38 -4.46
N ASP A 173 -9.91 -6.44 -4.23
CA ASP A 173 -10.92 -5.98 -5.19
C ASP A 173 -10.85 -4.47 -5.52
N HIS A 174 -10.19 -3.68 -4.67
CA HIS A 174 -9.90 -2.26 -4.93
C HIS A 174 -8.67 -2.01 -5.80
N ALA A 175 -7.83 -3.01 -6.05
CA ALA A 175 -6.63 -2.83 -6.86
C ALA A 175 -6.99 -2.68 -8.35
N LEU A 176 -6.71 -1.49 -8.92
CA LEU A 176 -6.86 -1.24 -10.37
C LEU A 176 -5.80 -2.01 -11.17
N TYR A 177 -4.61 -2.12 -10.61
CA TYR A 177 -3.49 -2.90 -11.18
C TYR A 177 -3.12 -4.04 -10.22
N PRO A 178 -3.84 -5.19 -10.26
CA PRO A 178 -3.60 -6.31 -9.35
C PRO A 178 -2.15 -6.80 -9.35
N TRP A 179 -1.47 -6.76 -10.51
CA TRP A 179 -0.05 -7.15 -10.62
C TRP A 179 0.89 -6.19 -9.89
N LYS A 180 0.58 -4.87 -9.86
CA LYS A 180 1.37 -3.91 -9.06
C LYS A 180 1.13 -4.11 -7.57
N PHE A 181 -0.13 -4.32 -7.18
CA PHE A 181 -0.50 -4.62 -5.80
C PHE A 181 0.25 -5.84 -5.26
N VAL A 182 0.26 -6.93 -6.01
CA VAL A 182 0.98 -8.17 -5.64
C VAL A 182 2.49 -7.97 -5.69
N GLY A 183 3.01 -7.29 -6.73
CA GLY A 183 4.44 -7.02 -6.85
C GLY A 183 4.99 -6.18 -5.68
N GLU A 184 4.20 -5.24 -5.16
CA GLU A 184 4.58 -4.47 -3.98
C GLU A 184 4.56 -5.32 -2.69
N ILE A 185 3.59 -6.23 -2.54
CA ILE A 185 3.60 -7.23 -1.46
C ILE A 185 4.86 -8.08 -1.53
N GLU A 186 5.16 -8.67 -2.68
CA GLU A 186 6.36 -9.51 -2.82
C GLU A 186 7.66 -8.72 -2.60
N ARG A 187 7.67 -7.43 -2.96
CA ARG A 187 8.84 -6.57 -2.76
C ARG A 187 9.06 -6.26 -1.28
N THR A 188 8.00 -5.92 -0.54
CA THR A 188 8.12 -5.46 0.85
C THR A 188 8.13 -6.59 1.87
N LEU A 189 7.63 -7.77 1.50
CA LEU A 189 7.67 -8.96 2.33
C LEU A 189 9.06 -9.57 2.36
N LYS A 190 9.56 -9.94 3.54
CA LYS A 190 10.85 -10.63 3.72
C LYS A 190 10.83 -12.03 3.10
N PRO A 191 11.98 -12.57 2.66
CA PRO A 191 12.11 -13.98 2.30
C PRO A 191 11.60 -14.90 3.41
N GLY A 192 10.67 -15.79 3.10
CA GLY A 192 9.97 -16.66 4.07
C GLY A 192 8.82 -16.00 4.83
N GLY A 193 8.60 -14.70 4.64
CA GLY A 193 7.47 -13.97 5.21
C GLY A 193 6.12 -14.45 4.66
N VAL A 194 5.05 -14.11 5.36
CA VAL A 194 3.69 -14.58 5.08
C VAL A 194 2.80 -13.43 4.66
N CYS A 195 2.12 -13.58 3.53
CA CYS A 195 1.03 -12.72 3.11
C CYS A 195 -0.31 -13.45 3.24
N VAL A 196 -1.31 -12.75 3.77
CA VAL A 196 -2.69 -13.25 3.88
C VAL A 196 -3.63 -12.28 3.19
N ILE A 197 -4.39 -12.77 2.23
CA ILE A 197 -5.38 -11.98 1.49
C ILE A 197 -6.76 -12.58 1.70
N HIS A 198 -7.68 -11.76 2.21
CA HIS A 198 -9.10 -12.11 2.24
C HIS A 198 -9.79 -11.55 0.99
N VAL A 199 -10.50 -12.40 0.26
CA VAL A 199 -11.23 -12.05 -0.97
C VAL A 199 -12.68 -12.52 -0.92
N ALA A 200 -13.52 -11.94 -1.77
CA ALA A 200 -14.88 -12.38 -2.03
C ALA A 200 -14.95 -13.05 -3.41
N LEU A 201 -15.20 -14.35 -3.44
CA LEU A 201 -15.40 -15.10 -4.69
C LEU A 201 -16.88 -15.28 -5.03
N SER A 202 -17.73 -15.32 -4.00
CA SER A 202 -19.18 -15.59 -4.12
C SER A 202 -20.03 -14.33 -4.19
N ARG A 203 -19.50 -13.16 -3.83
CA ARG A 203 -20.23 -11.89 -3.82
C ARG A 203 -19.58 -10.89 -4.77
N ARG A 204 -20.43 -10.09 -5.41
CA ARG A 204 -19.96 -8.97 -6.22
C ARG A 204 -19.33 -7.92 -5.30
N ALA A 205 -18.18 -7.44 -5.69
CA ALA A 205 -17.49 -6.33 -5.07
C ALA A 205 -18.35 -5.05 -5.05
N ASP A 206 -18.03 -4.10 -4.18
CA ASP A 206 -18.78 -2.86 -4.01
C ASP A 206 -18.58 -1.88 -5.20
N LYS A 207 -19.26 -0.73 -5.14
CA LYS A 207 -19.16 0.29 -6.20
C LYS A 207 -17.79 0.94 -6.36
N TYR A 208 -16.91 0.77 -5.38
CA TYR A 208 -15.55 1.29 -5.40
C TYR A 208 -14.51 0.24 -5.81
N SER A 209 -14.95 -1.01 -5.99
CA SER A 209 -14.05 -2.07 -6.44
C SER A 209 -13.60 -1.81 -7.88
N ALA A 210 -12.33 -2.06 -8.14
CA ALA A 210 -11.70 -1.88 -9.45
C ALA A 210 -11.53 -3.20 -10.21
N ASN A 211 -11.70 -4.33 -9.52
CA ASN A 211 -11.69 -5.65 -10.14
C ASN A 211 -12.74 -6.60 -9.53
N ASP A 212 -13.02 -7.67 -10.24
CA ASP A 212 -13.83 -8.80 -9.79
C ASP A 212 -12.98 -10.07 -9.87
N LEU A 213 -12.89 -10.81 -8.76
CA LEU A 213 -12.20 -12.09 -8.67
C LEU A 213 -13.25 -13.21 -8.54
N TYR A 214 -13.23 -14.18 -9.45
CA TYR A 214 -14.22 -15.28 -9.50
C TYR A 214 -13.64 -16.62 -9.03
N SER A 215 -12.31 -16.75 -9.01
CA SER A 215 -11.60 -17.92 -8.48
C SER A 215 -10.24 -17.51 -7.94
N VAL A 216 -9.63 -18.35 -7.10
CA VAL A 216 -8.32 -18.06 -6.46
C VAL A 216 -7.16 -18.14 -7.46
N GLY A 217 -7.26 -18.97 -8.49
CA GLY A 217 -6.18 -19.21 -9.46
C GLY A 217 -5.52 -17.94 -9.99
N PRO A 218 -6.27 -17.00 -10.61
CA PRO A 218 -5.70 -15.77 -11.15
C PRO A 218 -4.99 -14.89 -10.09
N LEU A 219 -5.46 -14.86 -8.84
CA LEU A 219 -4.75 -14.17 -7.77
C LEU A 219 -3.40 -14.84 -7.47
N VAL A 220 -3.39 -16.16 -7.37
CA VAL A 220 -2.17 -16.94 -7.11
C VAL A 220 -1.16 -16.79 -8.25
N GLU A 221 -1.62 -16.76 -9.49
CA GLU A 221 -0.78 -16.61 -10.68
C GLU A 221 -0.06 -15.24 -10.74
N LEU A 222 -0.57 -14.22 -10.06
CA LEU A 222 0.11 -12.92 -9.95
C LEU A 222 1.39 -13.01 -9.09
N PHE A 223 1.41 -13.90 -8.09
CA PHE A 223 2.58 -14.11 -7.23
C PHE A 223 3.64 -14.95 -7.97
N LYS A 224 4.81 -14.33 -8.20
CA LYS A 224 5.90 -14.96 -8.95
C LYS A 224 6.98 -15.54 -8.03
N ASP A 225 7.12 -14.94 -6.85
CA ASP A 225 8.16 -15.31 -5.87
C ASP A 225 7.58 -15.86 -4.57
N SER A 226 6.35 -16.34 -4.60
CA SER A 226 5.66 -16.87 -3.42
C SER A 226 4.94 -18.18 -3.74
N LYS A 227 4.71 -18.98 -2.70
CA LYS A 227 3.95 -20.24 -2.79
C LYS A 227 2.70 -20.17 -1.94
N VAL A 228 1.62 -20.77 -2.43
CA VAL A 228 0.40 -20.96 -1.63
C VAL A 228 0.70 -21.94 -0.50
N VAL A 229 0.40 -21.51 0.72
CA VAL A 229 0.44 -22.35 1.91
C VAL A 229 -0.90 -23.00 2.17
N GLU A 230 -1.97 -22.19 2.05
CA GLU A 230 -3.32 -22.61 2.37
C GLU A 230 -4.36 -21.74 1.66
N VAL A 231 -5.48 -22.34 1.28
CA VAL A 231 -6.70 -21.64 0.86
C VAL A 231 -7.85 -22.22 1.66
N ARG A 232 -8.61 -21.36 2.35
CA ARG A 232 -9.74 -21.82 3.15
C ARG A 232 -10.90 -20.84 3.15
N LYS A 233 -12.07 -21.30 3.53
CA LYS A 233 -13.24 -20.45 3.73
C LYS A 233 -13.10 -19.64 5.02
N VAL A 234 -13.50 -18.38 4.95
CA VAL A 234 -13.66 -17.47 6.09
C VAL A 234 -15.02 -16.79 6.00
N ASP A 235 -15.49 -16.25 7.12
CA ASP A 235 -16.68 -15.39 7.16
C ASP A 235 -16.30 -14.08 7.85
N GLY A 236 -16.15 -13.04 7.07
CA GLY A 236 -15.80 -11.72 7.61
C GLY A 236 -16.05 -10.59 6.63
N PHE A 237 -17.00 -9.73 6.97
CA PHE A 237 -17.30 -8.48 6.23
C PHE A 237 -17.66 -8.67 4.76
N GLY A 238 -18.24 -9.83 4.40
CA GLY A 238 -18.59 -10.18 3.04
C GLY A 238 -17.46 -10.83 2.23
N LEU A 239 -16.32 -11.09 2.86
CA LEU A 239 -15.22 -11.86 2.31
C LEU A 239 -15.41 -13.32 2.75
N ASP A 240 -15.19 -14.26 1.83
CA ASP A 240 -15.49 -15.67 2.00
C ASP A 240 -14.30 -16.61 1.87
N THR A 241 -13.18 -16.10 1.40
CA THR A 241 -11.97 -16.89 1.11
C THR A 241 -10.72 -16.22 1.66
N GLU A 242 -9.92 -16.98 2.43
CA GLU A 242 -8.57 -16.62 2.88
C GLU A 242 -7.56 -17.34 2.00
N VAL A 243 -6.62 -16.58 1.44
CA VAL A 243 -5.48 -17.11 0.69
C VAL A 243 -4.21 -16.76 1.45
N VAL A 244 -3.47 -17.79 1.87
CA VAL A 244 -2.19 -17.64 2.58
C VAL A 244 -1.07 -18.00 1.64
N LEU A 245 -0.14 -17.06 1.48
CA LEU A 245 1.05 -17.22 0.64
C LEU A 245 2.30 -17.02 1.49
N ARG A 246 3.39 -17.66 1.09
CA ARG A 246 4.71 -17.50 1.71
C ARG A 246 5.72 -17.15 0.63
N LYS A 247 6.42 -16.04 0.81
CA LYS A 247 7.52 -15.66 -0.07
C LYS A 247 8.63 -16.69 -0.01
N ASN A 248 9.18 -17.07 -1.15
CA ASN A 248 10.27 -18.02 -1.23
C ASN A 248 11.46 -17.52 -0.39
N LYS A 249 12.13 -18.44 0.28
CA LYS A 249 13.43 -18.15 0.89
C LYS A 249 14.42 -17.97 -0.27
N GLY A 250 15.12 -16.84 -0.33
CA GLY A 250 16.18 -16.65 -1.32
C GLY A 250 17.09 -17.88 -1.35
N ARG A 251 17.57 -18.24 -2.54
CA ARG A 251 18.63 -19.27 -2.61
C ARG A 251 19.82 -18.75 -1.80
N ASN A 252 20.21 -19.50 -0.76
CA ASN A 252 21.50 -19.28 -0.15
C ASN A 252 22.54 -19.54 -1.25
N ILE A 253 23.14 -18.45 -1.75
CA ILE A 253 24.28 -18.50 -2.67
C ILE A 253 25.52 -18.71 -1.80
#